data_f52214d39b5850389d3074e77abf49da
#
_entry.id   f52214d39b5850389d3074e77abf49da
#
_cell.length_a   1.000
_cell.length_b   1.000
_cell.length_c   1.000
_cell.angle_alpha   90.00
_cell.angle_beta   90.00
_cell.angle_gamma   90.00
#
_symmetry.space_group_name_H-M   'P 1'
#
loop_
_entity.id
_entity.type
_entity.pdbx_description
1 polymer ?
#
loop_
_entity_poly.entity_id
_entity_poly.type
_entity_poly.pdbx_seq_one_letter_code
_entity_poly.pdbx_strand_id
1 'polypeptide(L)'
;MRLEYFQLIDRILEISLEDRTIRTEATVPSESTIFAGHFPGLPLMPGALLIESMAQTAGWLVVALRSFERMPFFIGANDVKLRRFVKPGERLAGEASLVHDGSGYAVTRARLTGEGKPVCEAEIRFRTVPFPNAEFRAHMEGAARQLAFPLGAMIHG
;
A
#
# COMPACT_ATOMS: atom_id res chain seq x y z
N MET A 1 0.39 -3.54 -11.09
CA MET A 1 1.39 -4.12 -10.14
C MET A 1 2.60 -4.69 -10.88
N ARG A 2 3.73 -4.70 -10.24
CA ARG A 2 4.96 -5.38 -10.68
C ARG A 2 5.48 -6.20 -9.49
N LEU A 3 5.05 -7.46 -9.40
CA LEU A 3 5.23 -8.29 -8.21
C LEU A 3 6.69 -8.55 -7.89
N GLU A 4 7.52 -8.80 -8.91
CA GLU A 4 8.96 -9.05 -8.78
C GLU A 4 9.74 -7.83 -8.23
N TYR A 5 9.17 -6.64 -8.34
CA TYR A 5 9.73 -5.38 -7.85
C TYR A 5 9.03 -4.86 -6.59
N PHE A 6 8.14 -5.65 -6.00
CA PHE A 6 7.32 -5.23 -4.86
C PHE A 6 6.55 -3.91 -5.08
N GLN A 7 6.09 -3.68 -6.30
CA GLN A 7 5.21 -2.56 -6.64
C GLN A 7 3.77 -3.07 -6.67
N LEU A 8 3.07 -2.96 -5.53
CA LEU A 8 1.78 -3.60 -5.29
C LEU A 8 0.58 -2.65 -5.42
N ILE A 9 0.83 -1.39 -5.75
CA ILE A 9 -0.19 -0.41 -6.13
C ILE A 9 0.24 0.26 -7.44
N ASP A 10 -0.74 0.65 -8.24
CA ASP A 10 -0.47 1.30 -9.54
C ASP A 10 -0.75 2.80 -9.46
N ARG A 11 -1.71 3.21 -8.65
CA ARG A 11 -2.11 4.61 -8.56
C ARG A 11 -2.76 4.94 -7.23
N ILE A 12 -2.48 6.14 -6.74
CA ILE A 12 -3.21 6.79 -5.66
C ILE A 12 -4.33 7.62 -6.29
N LEU A 13 -5.57 7.32 -5.91
CA LEU A 13 -6.76 7.99 -6.42
C LEU A 13 -7.13 9.22 -5.59
N GLU A 14 -6.96 9.11 -4.28
CA GLU A 14 -7.38 10.14 -3.33
C GLU A 14 -6.61 10.03 -2.02
N ILE A 15 -6.26 11.15 -1.43
CA ILE A 15 -5.79 11.28 -0.06
C ILE A 15 -6.58 12.42 0.60
N SER A 16 -7.26 12.11 1.71
CA SER A 16 -7.89 13.10 2.57
C SER A 16 -7.07 13.22 3.86
N LEU A 17 -6.40 14.36 4.04
CA LEU A 17 -5.67 14.64 5.28
C LEU A 17 -6.61 14.92 6.44
N GLU A 18 -7.76 15.51 6.17
CA GLU A 18 -8.81 15.80 7.15
C GLU A 18 -9.42 14.51 7.72
N ASP A 19 -9.87 13.61 6.84
CA ASP A 19 -10.44 12.31 7.21
C ASP A 19 -9.37 11.26 7.54
N ARG A 20 -8.10 11.55 7.24
CA ARG A 20 -6.97 10.64 7.41
C ARG A 20 -7.17 9.33 6.67
N THR A 21 -7.54 9.42 5.39
CA THR A 21 -7.82 8.27 4.53
C THR A 21 -7.08 8.34 3.21
N ILE A 22 -6.91 7.19 2.57
CA ILE A 22 -6.33 7.04 1.24
C ILE A 22 -7.13 6.01 0.44
N ARG A 23 -7.20 6.22 -0.88
CA ARG A 23 -7.73 5.27 -1.84
C ARG A 23 -6.70 5.03 -2.94
N THR A 24 -6.52 3.77 -3.29
CA THR A 24 -5.59 3.33 -4.32
C THR A 24 -6.24 2.35 -5.28
N GLU A 25 -5.62 2.14 -6.42
CA GLU A 25 -5.99 1.08 -7.33
C GLU A 25 -4.76 0.33 -7.81
N ALA A 26 -4.97 -0.94 -8.17
CA ALA A 26 -3.95 -1.78 -8.75
C ALA A 26 -4.59 -2.87 -9.63
N THR A 27 -3.85 -3.32 -10.63
CA THR A 27 -4.21 -4.49 -11.43
C THR A 27 -3.17 -5.57 -11.21
N VAL A 28 -3.63 -6.75 -10.80
CA VAL A 28 -2.77 -7.93 -10.70
C VAL A 28 -2.28 -8.29 -12.10
N PRO A 29 -0.96 -8.44 -12.34
CA PRO A 29 -0.47 -8.76 -13.68
C PRO A 29 -1.04 -10.09 -14.17
N SER A 30 -1.22 -10.21 -15.49
CA SER A 30 -1.67 -11.45 -16.12
C SER A 30 -0.59 -12.54 -16.07
N GLU A 31 0.68 -12.13 -16.04
CA GLU A 31 1.85 -13.01 -15.99
C GLU A 31 2.85 -12.52 -14.94
N SER A 32 3.48 -13.47 -14.25
CA SER A 32 4.53 -13.21 -13.27
C SER A 32 5.26 -14.52 -12.98
N THR A 33 6.55 -14.46 -12.74
CA THR A 33 7.34 -15.61 -12.28
C THR A 33 6.83 -16.16 -10.95
N ILE A 34 6.20 -15.32 -10.12
CA ILE A 34 5.57 -15.73 -8.85
C ILE A 34 4.45 -16.72 -9.10
N PHE A 35 3.64 -16.52 -10.14
CA PHE A 35 2.54 -17.42 -10.48
C PHE A 35 3.00 -18.79 -10.96
N ALA A 36 4.19 -18.89 -11.52
CA ALA A 36 4.76 -20.18 -11.92
C ALA A 36 4.96 -21.12 -10.72
N GLY A 37 5.27 -20.57 -9.56
CA GLY A 37 5.41 -21.33 -8.30
C GLY A 37 4.17 -21.33 -7.40
N HIS A 38 3.23 -20.40 -7.63
CA HIS A 38 2.08 -20.18 -6.75
C HIS A 38 0.75 -20.06 -7.53
N PHE A 39 0.19 -21.13 -8.07
CA PHE A 39 0.71 -22.50 -8.10
C PHE A 39 0.75 -23.01 -9.53
N PRO A 40 1.58 -24.03 -9.87
CA PRO A 40 1.58 -24.61 -11.20
C PRO A 40 0.17 -25.04 -11.64
N GLY A 41 -0.30 -24.52 -12.78
CA GLY A 41 -1.65 -24.79 -13.28
C GLY A 41 -2.82 -24.07 -12.56
N LEU A 42 -2.55 -23.38 -11.44
CA LEU A 42 -3.52 -22.60 -10.69
C LEU A 42 -2.87 -21.30 -10.16
N PRO A 43 -2.65 -20.30 -11.03
CA PRO A 43 -2.01 -19.07 -10.61
C PRO A 43 -2.93 -18.26 -9.68
N LEU A 44 -2.42 -17.93 -8.52
CA LEU A 44 -3.11 -17.15 -7.48
C LEU A 44 -2.17 -16.09 -6.92
N MET A 45 -2.71 -14.92 -6.62
CA MET A 45 -2.00 -13.90 -5.90
C MET A 45 -1.67 -14.39 -4.48
N PRO A 46 -0.39 -14.44 -4.07
CA PRO A 46 -0.05 -14.83 -2.71
C PRO A 46 -0.69 -13.92 -1.67
N GLY A 47 -1.25 -14.50 -0.61
CA GLY A 47 -1.85 -13.74 0.50
C GLY A 47 -0.84 -12.79 1.15
N ALA A 48 0.42 -13.18 1.25
CA ALA A 48 1.49 -12.31 1.75
C ALA A 48 1.66 -11.03 0.91
N LEU A 49 1.48 -11.10 -0.41
CA LEU A 49 1.54 -9.93 -1.30
C LEU A 49 0.26 -9.09 -1.24
N LEU A 50 -0.88 -9.66 -0.88
CA LEU A 50 -2.08 -8.88 -0.57
C LEU A 50 -1.88 -8.05 0.71
N ILE A 51 -1.23 -8.61 1.73
CA ILE A 51 -0.84 -7.87 2.93
C ILE A 51 0.13 -6.74 2.56
N GLU A 52 1.12 -7.01 1.71
CA GLU A 52 2.05 -5.98 1.21
C GLU A 52 1.33 -4.87 0.44
N SER A 53 0.35 -5.19 -0.40
CA SER A 53 -0.48 -4.19 -1.10
C SER A 53 -1.23 -3.28 -0.12
N MET A 54 -1.81 -3.86 0.95
CA MET A 54 -2.42 -3.08 2.03
C MET A 54 -1.40 -2.21 2.77
N ALA A 55 -0.21 -2.75 3.05
CA ALA A 55 0.86 -2.03 3.73
C ALA A 55 1.38 -0.86 2.89
N GLN A 56 1.50 -1.01 1.57
CA GLN A 56 1.87 0.09 0.68
C GLN A 56 0.78 1.16 0.60
N THR A 57 -0.49 0.77 0.48
CA THR A 57 -1.61 1.71 0.52
C THR A 57 -1.60 2.54 1.81
N ALA A 58 -1.53 1.87 2.96
CA ALA A 58 -1.50 2.53 4.27
C ALA A 58 -0.20 3.32 4.49
N GLY A 59 0.93 2.83 3.98
CA GLY A 59 2.22 3.50 4.09
C GLY A 59 2.23 4.87 3.39
N TRP A 60 1.64 4.97 2.20
CA TRP A 60 1.51 6.26 1.51
C TRP A 60 0.60 7.24 2.26
N LEU A 61 -0.43 6.76 2.95
CA LEU A 61 -1.20 7.61 3.85
C LEU A 61 -0.31 8.17 4.98
N VAL A 62 0.51 7.34 5.61
CA VAL A 62 1.41 7.77 6.67
C VAL A 62 2.44 8.77 6.16
N VAL A 63 3.00 8.56 4.95
CA VAL A 63 3.90 9.53 4.29
C VAL A 63 3.20 10.88 4.12
N ALA A 64 1.95 10.87 3.64
CA ALA A 64 1.15 12.08 3.45
C ALA A 64 0.90 12.83 4.77
N LEU A 65 0.47 12.11 5.81
CA LEU A 65 0.20 12.68 7.14
C LEU A 65 1.47 13.20 7.84
N ARG A 66 2.64 12.78 7.40
CA ARG A 66 3.95 13.26 7.87
C ARG A 66 4.58 14.29 6.92
N SER A 67 3.80 14.87 6.00
CA SER A 67 4.28 15.89 5.05
C SER A 67 5.57 15.50 4.32
N PHE A 68 5.72 14.20 4.03
CA PHE A 68 6.92 13.64 3.39
C PHE A 68 8.24 13.86 4.17
N GLU A 69 8.16 14.03 5.49
CA GLU A 69 9.36 14.22 6.34
C GLU A 69 9.88 12.90 6.91
N ARG A 70 9.00 11.91 7.07
CA ARG A 70 9.32 10.61 7.66
C ARG A 70 8.77 9.49 6.80
N MET A 71 9.50 8.38 6.78
CA MET A 71 9.08 7.18 6.07
C MET A 71 8.45 6.17 7.04
N PRO A 72 7.39 5.47 6.62
CA PRO A 72 6.81 4.36 7.38
C PRO A 72 7.65 3.09 7.18
N PHE A 73 7.92 2.42 8.27
CA PHE A 73 8.54 1.10 8.28
C PHE A 73 7.53 0.09 8.79
N PHE A 74 7.16 -0.88 7.94
CA PHE A 74 6.20 -1.92 8.30
C PHE A 74 6.75 -2.78 9.45
N ILE A 75 6.03 -2.85 10.56
CA ILE A 75 6.45 -3.62 11.74
C ILE A 75 5.48 -4.72 12.15
N GLY A 76 4.29 -4.76 11.58
CA GLY A 76 3.34 -5.81 11.90
C GLY A 76 1.98 -5.64 11.25
N ALA A 77 1.28 -6.75 11.14
CA ALA A 77 -0.11 -6.82 10.74
C ALA A 77 -0.89 -7.66 11.76
N ASN A 78 -2.03 -7.15 12.21
CA ASN A 78 -2.93 -7.84 13.12
C ASN A 78 -4.31 -8.01 12.48
N ASP A 79 -5.08 -8.95 12.99
CA ASP A 79 -6.45 -9.23 12.54
C ASP A 79 -6.56 -9.39 11.02
N VAL A 80 -5.56 -10.04 10.43
CA VAL A 80 -5.52 -10.30 9.00
C VAL A 80 -6.61 -11.27 8.62
N LYS A 81 -7.47 -10.86 7.68
CA LYS A 81 -8.52 -11.69 7.12
C LYS A 81 -8.37 -11.76 5.60
N LEU A 82 -7.98 -12.92 5.10
CA LEU A 82 -7.95 -13.23 3.67
C LEU A 82 -9.25 -13.94 3.33
N ARG A 83 -10.13 -13.27 2.58
CA ARG A 83 -11.52 -13.71 2.41
C ARG A 83 -11.75 -14.52 1.15
N ARG A 84 -10.94 -14.32 0.12
CA ARG A 84 -11.01 -15.06 -1.13
C ARG A 84 -9.68 -15.04 -1.88
N PHE A 85 -9.55 -15.95 -2.82
CA PHE A 85 -8.44 -15.94 -3.77
C PHE A 85 -8.56 -14.79 -4.77
N VAL A 86 -7.41 -14.28 -5.19
CA VAL A 86 -7.28 -13.27 -6.24
C VAL A 86 -6.49 -13.87 -7.40
N LYS A 87 -7.01 -13.71 -8.61
CA LYS A 87 -6.44 -14.28 -9.82
C LYS A 87 -5.64 -13.23 -10.62
N PRO A 88 -4.72 -13.67 -11.50
CA PRO A 88 -4.09 -12.78 -12.46
C PRO A 88 -5.12 -11.96 -13.26
N GLY A 89 -4.78 -10.70 -13.54
CA GLY A 89 -5.63 -9.77 -14.29
C GLY A 89 -6.72 -9.07 -13.46
N GLU A 90 -6.93 -9.44 -12.21
CA GLU A 90 -7.95 -8.85 -11.36
C GLU A 90 -7.61 -7.42 -10.96
N ARG A 91 -8.61 -6.53 -10.98
CA ARG A 91 -8.46 -5.15 -10.48
C ARG A 91 -8.82 -5.09 -9.01
N LEU A 92 -7.97 -4.43 -8.24
CA LEU A 92 -8.12 -4.24 -6.80
C LEU A 92 -8.23 -2.76 -6.47
N ALA A 93 -9.17 -2.42 -5.60
CA ALA A 93 -9.26 -1.13 -4.95
C ALA A 93 -8.72 -1.26 -3.52
N GLY A 94 -7.77 -0.41 -3.17
CA GLY A 94 -7.20 -0.34 -1.84
C GLY A 94 -7.75 0.87 -1.08
N GLU A 95 -8.03 0.70 0.20
CA GLU A 95 -8.42 1.76 1.11
C GLU A 95 -7.67 1.60 2.43
N ALA A 96 -7.25 2.71 3.02
CA ALA A 96 -6.72 2.72 4.37
C ALA A 96 -7.16 3.96 5.13
N SER A 97 -7.24 3.82 6.45
CA SER A 97 -7.50 4.93 7.38
C SER A 97 -6.54 4.86 8.57
N LEU A 98 -6.18 6.01 9.10
CA LEU A 98 -5.40 6.10 10.34
C LEU A 98 -6.30 5.80 11.53
N VAL A 99 -5.90 4.84 12.36
CA VAL A 99 -6.58 4.47 13.62
C VAL A 99 -5.94 5.18 14.80
N HIS A 100 -4.61 5.16 14.83
CA HIS A 100 -3.86 5.79 15.92
C HIS A 100 -2.55 6.37 15.40
N ASP A 101 -2.24 7.58 15.86
CA ASP A 101 -1.02 8.29 15.55
C ASP A 101 -0.23 8.49 16.85
N GLY A 102 0.86 7.78 16.97
CA GLY A 102 1.73 7.82 18.14
C GLY A 102 3.04 8.55 17.88
N SER A 103 3.83 8.73 18.93
CA SER A 103 5.17 9.27 18.83
C SER A 103 6.10 8.23 18.19
N GLY A 104 6.37 8.40 16.91
CA GLY A 104 7.27 7.50 16.14
C GLY A 104 6.61 6.23 15.62
N TYR A 105 5.29 6.08 15.70
CA TYR A 105 4.56 4.96 15.12
C TYR A 105 3.16 5.37 14.65
N ALA A 106 2.57 4.58 13.76
CA ALA A 106 1.22 4.76 13.26
C ALA A 106 0.51 3.40 13.18
N VAL A 107 -0.77 3.39 13.52
CA VAL A 107 -1.65 2.23 13.36
C VAL A 107 -2.72 2.60 12.34
N THR A 108 -2.84 1.77 11.32
CA THR A 108 -3.81 1.96 10.25
C THR A 108 -4.71 0.74 10.12
N ARG A 109 -5.86 0.92 9.54
CA ARG A 109 -6.72 -0.17 9.07
C ARG A 109 -6.79 -0.08 7.56
N ALA A 110 -6.51 -1.19 6.89
CA ALA A 110 -6.49 -1.27 5.44
C ALA A 110 -7.35 -2.43 4.94
N ARG A 111 -7.86 -2.27 3.72
CA ARG A 111 -8.62 -3.32 3.03
C ARG A 111 -8.40 -3.25 1.53
N LEU A 112 -8.55 -4.40 0.88
CA LEU A 112 -8.65 -4.53 -0.57
C LEU A 112 -10.03 -5.07 -0.93
N THR A 113 -10.58 -4.53 -2.01
CA THR A 113 -11.78 -5.04 -2.66
C THR A 113 -11.49 -5.31 -4.12
N GLY A 114 -12.16 -6.27 -4.70
CA GLY A 114 -12.09 -6.59 -6.12
C GLY A 114 -13.44 -7.06 -6.63
N GLU A 115 -13.86 -6.59 -7.80
CA GLU A 115 -15.20 -6.88 -8.35
C GLU A 115 -16.34 -6.54 -7.38
N GLY A 116 -16.18 -5.47 -6.60
CA GLY A 116 -17.15 -5.03 -5.60
C GLY A 116 -17.24 -5.91 -4.34
N LYS A 117 -16.34 -6.90 -4.18
CA LYS A 117 -16.35 -7.84 -3.05
C LYS A 117 -15.11 -7.68 -2.17
N PRO A 118 -15.22 -7.91 -0.86
CA PRO A 118 -14.05 -7.91 0.03
C PRO A 118 -13.05 -9.00 -0.38
N VAL A 119 -11.78 -8.61 -0.46
CA VAL A 119 -10.64 -9.52 -0.71
C VAL A 119 -9.91 -9.82 0.59
N CYS A 120 -9.46 -8.78 1.25
CA CYS A 120 -8.75 -8.89 2.53
C CYS A 120 -8.84 -7.60 3.33
N GLU A 121 -8.56 -7.71 4.60
CA GLU A 121 -8.44 -6.58 5.53
C GLU A 121 -7.43 -6.89 6.64
N ALA A 122 -6.81 -5.87 7.20
CA ALA A 122 -5.89 -5.98 8.32
C ALA A 122 -5.72 -4.64 9.04
N GLU A 123 -5.27 -4.71 10.29
CA GLU A 123 -4.62 -3.60 10.97
C GLU A 123 -3.13 -3.64 10.61
N ILE A 124 -2.60 -2.54 10.07
CA ILE A 124 -1.20 -2.43 9.65
C ILE A 124 -0.50 -1.42 10.56
N ARG A 125 0.64 -1.82 11.10
CA ARG A 125 1.43 -1.01 12.02
C ARG A 125 2.76 -0.60 11.42
N PHE A 126 3.10 0.66 11.59
CA PHE A 126 4.35 1.25 11.11
C PHE A 126 5.12 1.92 12.24
N ARG A 127 6.45 1.80 12.19
CA ARG A 127 7.35 2.74 12.82
C ARG A 127 7.63 3.86 11.83
N THR A 128 7.58 5.10 12.27
CA THR A 128 7.96 6.24 11.43
C THR A 128 9.39 6.66 11.76
N VAL A 129 10.25 6.68 10.74
CA VAL A 129 11.68 7.00 10.88
C VAL A 129 12.08 8.12 9.91
N PRO A 130 13.13 8.89 10.21
CA PRO A 130 13.69 9.83 9.24
C PRO A 130 14.13 9.10 7.97
N PHE A 131 14.15 9.79 6.85
CA PHE A 131 14.82 9.26 5.65
C PHE A 131 16.32 9.08 5.94
N PRO A 132 16.92 7.95 5.50
CA PRO A 132 18.32 7.66 5.80
C PRO A 132 19.29 8.66 5.15
N ASN A 133 18.93 9.21 3.99
CA ASN A 133 19.68 10.20 3.24
C ASN A 133 18.80 10.88 2.19
N ALA A 134 19.34 11.95 1.57
CA ALA A 134 18.63 12.70 0.55
C ALA A 134 18.39 11.91 -0.75
N GLU A 135 19.28 11.00 -1.11
CA GLU A 135 19.15 10.16 -2.29
C GLU A 135 17.95 9.21 -2.16
N PHE A 136 17.80 8.57 -1.00
CA PHE A 136 16.65 7.70 -0.73
C PHE A 136 15.34 8.49 -0.71
N ARG A 137 15.34 9.68 -0.13
CA ARG A 137 14.18 10.58 -0.17
C ARG A 137 13.80 10.92 -1.62
N ALA A 138 14.77 11.29 -2.45
CA ALA A 138 14.54 11.59 -3.86
C ALA A 138 14.00 10.37 -4.63
N HIS A 139 14.48 9.17 -4.31
CA HIS A 139 13.94 7.92 -4.85
C HIS A 139 12.45 7.75 -4.48
N MET A 140 12.10 7.96 -3.22
CA MET A 140 10.71 7.88 -2.76
C MET A 140 9.81 8.95 -3.38
N GLU A 141 10.32 10.16 -3.59
CA GLU A 141 9.61 11.22 -4.32
C GLU A 141 9.36 10.84 -5.79
N GLY A 142 10.33 10.17 -6.43
CA GLY A 142 10.16 9.59 -7.76
C GLY A 142 9.06 8.54 -7.82
N ALA A 143 9.04 7.63 -6.87
CA ALA A 143 7.99 6.62 -6.75
C ALA A 143 6.61 7.27 -6.50
N ALA A 144 6.56 8.30 -5.66
CA ALA A 144 5.33 9.06 -5.38
C ALA A 144 4.74 9.68 -6.65
N ARG A 145 5.58 10.28 -7.50
CA ARG A 145 5.12 10.85 -8.78
C ARG A 145 4.55 9.80 -9.72
N GLN A 146 5.16 8.62 -9.79
CA GLN A 146 4.66 7.51 -10.60
C GLN A 146 3.27 7.04 -10.14
N LEU A 147 2.98 7.14 -8.86
CA LEU A 147 1.70 6.76 -8.26
C LEU A 147 0.65 7.89 -8.26
N ALA A 148 0.94 9.04 -8.87
CA ALA A 148 0.11 10.24 -8.81
C ALA A 148 -0.12 10.79 -7.38
N PHE A 149 0.86 10.59 -6.49
CA PHE A 149 0.83 11.18 -5.15
C PHE A 149 0.85 12.72 -5.23
N PRO A 150 0.02 13.44 -4.47
CA PRO A 150 -0.11 14.89 -4.57
C PRO A 150 1.04 15.63 -3.86
N LEU A 151 2.28 15.47 -4.34
CA LEU A 151 3.49 16.09 -3.76
C LEU A 151 3.37 17.61 -3.63
N GLY A 152 2.82 18.28 -4.65
CA GLY A 152 2.71 19.75 -4.68
C GLY A 152 1.81 20.34 -3.60
N ALA A 153 0.83 19.59 -3.12
CA ALA A 153 -0.07 20.03 -2.04
C ALA A 153 0.57 19.89 -0.64
N MET A 154 1.66 19.14 -0.50
CA MET A 154 2.27 18.81 0.79
C MET A 154 3.57 19.56 1.08
N ILE A 155 4.21 20.09 0.05
CA ILE A 155 5.48 20.85 0.19
C ILE A 155 5.24 22.32 0.54
N HIS A 156 4.01 22.81 0.43
CA HIS A 156 3.61 24.20 0.64
C HIS A 156 2.64 24.42 1.80
N GLY A 157 2.54 23.44 2.72
CA GLY A 157 1.75 23.55 3.94
C GLY A 157 2.57 23.91 5.16
#